data_b04c716c67f6d2c80f9188c4701dec1d
#
_entry.id   b04c716c67f6d2c80f9188c4701dec1d
#
_cell.length_a   1.000
_cell.length_b   1.000
_cell.length_c   1.000
_cell.angle_alpha   90.00
_cell.angle_beta   90.00
_cell.angle_gamma   90.00
#
_symmetry.space_group_name_H-M   'P 1'
#
loop_
_entity.id
_entity.type
_entity.pdbx_description
1 polymer ?
#
loop_
_entity_poly.entity_id
_entity_poly.type
_entity_poly.pdbx_seq_one_letter_code
_entity_poly.pdbx_strand_id
1 'polypeptide(L)'
;TTLVTSLFVGVFTTTSAIAAPTTITETCDFVLGDNDTKNEAREVSFVRCKRKLLERAGSFIQSNVQVTNGKLSKDQVTTYAAAVLSVEVVKERFFFKGESMVLEQTVKAKVDLADVKKRLAAIIGDKSVSRKVEGQQKQITDLEKRVEELRQELGSAKTSRAKSIRKEQNVVLERIDELSKVKIAIMQKIKNASNRAQQLVERGMTPDEVVKLAGAPRSKTKYAFYTGYSYGKFWVQFENGVVRCLILNFENKSCKSYEQRYRENLAK
;
A
#
# COMPACT_ATOMS: atom_id res chain seq x y z
N THR A 1 65.33 11.65 20.76
CA THR A 1 63.92 12.08 20.97
C THR A 1 63.09 11.70 19.74
N THR A 2 62.44 10.53 19.79
CA THR A 2 61.60 10.02 18.72
C THR A 2 60.13 10.33 19.05
N LEU A 3 59.50 11.16 18.21
CA LEU A 3 58.07 11.51 18.27
C LEU A 3 57.26 10.38 17.59
N VAL A 4 56.41 9.68 18.35
CA VAL A 4 55.44 8.72 17.84
C VAL A 4 54.11 9.45 17.63
N THR A 5 53.75 9.67 16.36
CA THR A 5 52.46 10.26 15.99
C THR A 5 51.44 9.15 15.87
N SER A 6 50.52 9.06 16.85
CA SER A 6 49.41 8.11 16.86
C SER A 6 48.29 8.63 15.94
N LEU A 7 48.02 7.89 14.85
CA LEU A 7 46.91 8.16 13.91
C LEU A 7 45.63 7.54 14.42
N PHE A 8 44.69 8.36 14.94
CA PHE A 8 43.37 7.94 15.36
C PHE A 8 42.45 7.83 14.12
N VAL A 9 42.20 6.63 13.65
CA VAL A 9 41.20 6.37 12.61
C VAL A 9 39.82 6.28 13.28
N GLY A 10 39.04 7.38 13.18
CA GLY A 10 37.66 7.41 13.63
C GLY A 10 36.76 6.61 12.68
N VAL A 11 36.21 5.49 13.17
CA VAL A 11 35.20 4.72 12.45
C VAL A 11 33.86 5.45 12.60
N PHE A 12 33.44 6.18 11.56
CA PHE A 12 32.08 6.72 11.50
C PHE A 12 31.10 5.60 11.16
N THR A 13 30.42 5.08 12.16
CA THR A 13 29.26 4.20 11.97
C THR A 13 28.07 5.06 11.54
N THR A 14 27.73 5.03 10.25
CA THR A 14 26.50 5.64 9.75
C THR A 14 25.32 4.77 10.17
N THR A 15 24.69 5.10 11.28
CA THR A 15 23.37 4.57 11.66
C THR A 15 22.34 5.10 10.67
N SER A 16 21.82 4.23 9.80
CA SER A 16 20.67 4.55 8.96
C SER A 16 19.46 4.78 9.87
N ALA A 17 19.09 6.04 10.09
CA ALA A 17 17.89 6.40 10.82
C ALA A 17 16.67 5.87 10.06
N ILE A 18 15.99 4.88 10.61
CA ILE A 18 14.67 4.45 10.11
C ILE A 18 13.72 5.60 10.43
N ALA A 19 13.24 6.30 9.41
CA ALA A 19 12.30 7.40 9.59
C ALA A 19 11.04 6.89 10.31
N ALA A 20 10.67 7.55 11.41
CA ALA A 20 9.48 7.21 12.17
C ALA A 20 8.22 7.38 11.32
N PRO A 21 7.17 6.56 11.53
CA PRO A 21 5.91 6.69 10.82
C PRO A 21 5.30 8.09 11.03
N THR A 22 4.89 8.73 9.94
CA THR A 22 4.22 10.05 9.95
C THR A 22 2.71 9.86 10.02
N THR A 23 2.02 10.63 10.86
CA THR A 23 0.55 10.68 10.91
C THR A 23 0.06 11.88 10.11
N ILE A 24 -0.80 11.62 9.13
CA ILE A 24 -1.49 12.66 8.35
C ILE A 24 -2.93 12.72 8.82
N THR A 25 -3.41 13.92 9.13
CA THR A 25 -4.79 14.17 9.57
C THR A 25 -5.48 15.14 8.62
N GLU A 26 -6.79 14.97 8.49
CA GLU A 26 -7.66 15.89 7.75
C GLU A 26 -8.93 16.13 8.55
N THR A 27 -9.35 17.38 8.63
CA THR A 27 -10.62 17.77 9.27
C THR A 27 -11.55 18.37 8.24
N CYS A 28 -12.78 17.90 8.22
CA CYS A 28 -13.79 18.34 7.29
C CYS A 28 -15.05 18.74 8.00
N ASP A 29 -15.66 19.82 7.54
CA ASP A 29 -16.98 20.26 7.94
C ASP A 29 -18.02 19.78 6.91
N PHE A 30 -19.12 19.26 7.42
CA PHE A 30 -20.28 18.87 6.63
C PHE A 30 -21.51 19.59 7.19
N VAL A 31 -22.08 20.50 6.40
CA VAL A 31 -23.32 21.20 6.77
C VAL A 31 -24.48 20.27 6.43
N LEU A 32 -25.30 19.94 7.42
CA LEU A 32 -26.51 19.15 7.24
C LEU A 32 -27.59 20.02 6.62
N GLY A 33 -28.21 19.51 5.56
CA GLY A 33 -29.46 20.06 5.00
C GLY A 33 -30.69 19.45 5.70
N ASP A 34 -31.86 19.99 5.39
CA ASP A 34 -33.13 19.56 6.00
C ASP A 34 -33.47 18.09 5.74
N ASN A 35 -32.92 17.54 4.67
CA ASN A 35 -33.14 16.15 4.27
C ASN A 35 -32.03 15.20 4.74
N ASP A 36 -30.98 15.66 5.40
CA ASP A 36 -29.88 14.83 5.87
C ASP A 36 -30.18 14.21 7.22
N THR A 37 -29.86 12.93 7.38
CA THR A 37 -29.78 12.30 8.70
C THR A 37 -28.36 12.38 9.25
N LYS A 38 -28.21 12.34 10.57
CA LYS A 38 -26.86 12.34 11.20
C LYS A 38 -26.01 11.16 10.76
N ASN A 39 -26.59 10.00 10.49
CA ASN A 39 -25.86 8.82 10.05
C ASN A 39 -25.37 8.98 8.61
N GLU A 40 -26.22 9.38 7.69
CA GLU A 40 -25.83 9.69 6.31
C GLU A 40 -24.77 10.80 6.25
N ALA A 41 -24.92 11.84 7.08
CA ALA A 41 -23.93 12.91 7.19
C ALA A 41 -22.54 12.37 7.60
N ARG A 42 -22.47 11.41 8.54
CA ARG A 42 -21.20 10.76 8.92
C ARG A 42 -20.56 10.01 7.77
N GLU A 43 -21.34 9.22 7.06
CA GLU A 43 -20.83 8.39 5.95
C GLU A 43 -20.35 9.24 4.79
N VAL A 44 -21.16 10.21 4.36
CA VAL A 44 -20.78 11.13 3.26
C VAL A 44 -19.59 11.99 3.66
N SER A 45 -19.58 12.53 4.88
CA SER A 45 -18.44 13.29 5.41
C SER A 45 -17.17 12.45 5.43
N PHE A 46 -17.26 11.19 5.88
CA PHE A 46 -16.12 10.28 5.89
C PHE A 46 -15.55 10.05 4.49
N VAL A 47 -16.39 9.77 3.50
CA VAL A 47 -15.96 9.57 2.10
C VAL A 47 -15.20 10.80 1.59
N ARG A 48 -15.75 12.01 1.82
CA ARG A 48 -15.12 13.28 1.40
C ARG A 48 -13.80 13.55 2.12
N CYS A 49 -13.80 13.35 3.43
CA CYS A 49 -12.62 13.60 4.26
C CYS A 49 -11.50 12.61 3.96
N LYS A 50 -11.84 11.33 3.79
CA LYS A 50 -10.92 10.27 3.37
C LYS A 50 -10.26 10.59 2.04
N ARG A 51 -11.03 11.05 1.03
CA ARG A 51 -10.48 11.45 -0.27
C ARG A 51 -9.44 12.56 -0.12
N LYS A 52 -9.76 13.66 0.58
CA LYS A 52 -8.83 14.77 0.83
C LYS A 52 -7.56 14.30 1.55
N LEU A 53 -7.71 13.46 2.57
CA LEU A 53 -6.57 12.90 3.30
C LEU A 53 -5.69 12.04 2.39
N LEU A 54 -6.28 11.19 1.53
CA LEU A 54 -5.53 10.34 0.61
C LEU A 54 -4.81 11.13 -0.47
N GLU A 55 -5.36 12.22 -0.97
CA GLU A 55 -4.71 13.16 -1.90
C GLU A 55 -3.47 13.80 -1.24
N ARG A 56 -3.59 14.26 0.01
CA ARG A 56 -2.45 14.79 0.79
C ARG A 56 -1.40 13.72 1.06
N ALA A 57 -1.83 12.54 1.48
CA ALA A 57 -0.94 11.41 1.73
C ALA A 57 -0.22 10.96 0.44
N GLY A 58 -0.91 10.93 -0.70
CA GLY A 58 -0.33 10.65 -2.00
C GLY A 58 0.77 11.65 -2.38
N SER A 59 0.51 12.95 -2.19
CA SER A 59 1.51 14.01 -2.41
C SER A 59 2.71 13.87 -1.47
N PHE A 60 2.49 13.57 -0.20
CA PHE A 60 3.56 13.31 0.76
C PHE A 60 4.41 12.09 0.36
N ILE A 61 3.77 10.99 -0.03
CA ILE A 61 4.46 9.78 -0.49
C ILE A 61 5.28 10.07 -1.75
N GLN A 62 4.72 10.78 -2.72
CA GLN A 62 5.40 11.14 -3.96
C GLN A 62 6.67 11.95 -3.70
N SER A 63 6.61 12.90 -2.76
CA SER A 63 7.77 13.74 -2.41
C SER A 63 8.89 12.99 -1.68
N ASN A 64 8.55 11.89 -0.98
CA ASN A 64 9.49 11.18 -0.10
C ASN A 64 9.89 9.78 -0.58
N VAL A 65 9.20 9.24 -1.60
CA VAL A 65 9.48 7.92 -2.14
C VAL A 65 10.00 8.03 -3.55
N GLN A 66 11.33 7.90 -3.71
CA GLN A 66 11.90 7.67 -5.04
C GLN A 66 11.53 6.25 -5.48
N VAL A 67 10.62 6.15 -6.45
CA VAL A 67 10.30 4.86 -7.07
C VAL A 67 11.41 4.51 -8.05
N THR A 68 12.27 3.59 -7.66
CA THR A 68 13.34 3.06 -8.49
C THR A 68 12.71 2.41 -9.75
N ASN A 69 13.09 2.87 -10.94
CA ASN A 69 12.74 2.33 -12.26
C ASN A 69 11.36 2.64 -12.85
N GLY A 70 10.59 3.57 -12.35
CA GLY A 70 9.34 3.91 -13.01
C GLY A 70 8.88 5.33 -12.71
N LYS A 71 8.58 6.08 -13.73
CA LYS A 71 7.88 7.35 -13.62
C LYS A 71 6.42 7.04 -13.29
N LEU A 72 6.07 6.86 -12.00
CA LEU A 72 4.68 6.85 -11.59
C LEU A 72 4.11 8.26 -11.76
N SER A 73 2.96 8.34 -12.39
CA SER A 73 2.21 9.59 -12.41
C SER A 73 1.70 9.92 -11.00
N LYS A 74 1.39 11.20 -10.75
CA LYS A 74 0.78 11.63 -9.48
C LYS A 74 -0.50 10.83 -9.18
N ASP A 75 -1.30 10.58 -10.19
CA ASP A 75 -2.56 9.83 -10.06
C ASP A 75 -2.33 8.37 -9.69
N GLN A 76 -1.30 7.74 -10.25
CA GLN A 76 -0.92 6.38 -9.87
C GLN A 76 -0.42 6.30 -8.42
N VAL A 77 0.39 7.26 -7.96
CA VAL A 77 0.83 7.30 -6.57
C VAL A 77 -0.36 7.47 -5.63
N THR A 78 -1.30 8.38 -5.94
CA THR A 78 -2.52 8.58 -5.15
C THR A 78 -3.41 7.34 -5.14
N THR A 79 -3.60 6.71 -6.30
CA THR A 79 -4.35 5.45 -6.46
C THR A 79 -3.77 4.33 -5.59
N TYR A 80 -2.47 4.16 -5.62
CA TYR A 80 -1.79 3.11 -4.84
C TYR A 80 -1.70 3.48 -3.36
N ALA A 81 -1.52 4.76 -3.01
CA ALA A 81 -1.61 5.22 -1.63
C ALA A 81 -2.99 4.91 -1.03
N ALA A 82 -4.05 5.18 -1.79
CA ALA A 82 -5.42 4.83 -1.39
C ALA A 82 -5.61 3.30 -1.21
N ALA A 83 -4.82 2.47 -1.87
CA ALA A 83 -4.87 1.02 -1.71
C ALA A 83 -4.12 0.52 -0.48
N VAL A 84 -3.05 1.19 -0.05
CA VAL A 84 -2.17 0.71 1.02
C VAL A 84 -2.41 1.37 2.36
N LEU A 85 -3.00 2.57 2.40
CA LEU A 85 -3.27 3.31 3.62
C LEU A 85 -4.63 2.94 4.22
N SER A 86 -4.64 2.81 5.54
CA SER A 86 -5.87 2.72 6.32
C SER A 86 -6.21 4.10 6.86
N VAL A 87 -7.46 4.51 6.69
CA VAL A 87 -7.99 5.79 7.18
C VAL A 87 -9.03 5.50 8.26
N GLU A 88 -8.91 6.17 9.38
CA GLU A 88 -9.82 6.03 10.51
C GLU A 88 -10.33 7.39 11.00
N VAL A 89 -11.57 7.42 11.49
CA VAL A 89 -12.14 8.58 12.17
C VAL A 89 -11.58 8.64 13.58
N VAL A 90 -11.04 9.79 13.97
CA VAL A 90 -10.46 9.99 15.31
C VAL A 90 -11.26 10.97 16.15
N LYS A 91 -12.04 11.82 15.53
CA LYS A 91 -12.90 12.78 16.21
C LYS A 91 -14.11 13.11 15.37
N GLU A 92 -15.25 13.21 16.00
CA GLU A 92 -16.45 13.80 15.41
C GLU A 92 -17.20 14.63 16.43
N ARG A 93 -17.84 15.69 15.97
CA ARG A 93 -18.78 16.47 16.77
C ARG A 93 -19.83 17.12 15.90
N PHE A 94 -21.05 17.19 16.41
CA PHE A 94 -22.12 18.00 15.85
C PHE A 94 -22.23 19.30 16.62
N PHE A 95 -22.36 20.40 15.91
CA PHE A 95 -22.56 21.72 16.51
C PHE A 95 -23.41 22.60 15.58
N PHE A 96 -23.95 23.67 16.12
CA PHE A 96 -24.68 24.66 15.34
C PHE A 96 -23.74 25.79 14.93
N LYS A 97 -23.82 26.17 13.65
CA LYS A 97 -23.20 27.37 13.10
C LYS A 97 -24.29 28.25 12.49
N GLY A 98 -24.71 29.25 13.24
CA GLY A 98 -25.99 29.92 12.96
C GLY A 98 -27.17 28.96 13.13
N GLU A 99 -28.04 28.89 12.15
CA GLU A 99 -29.19 27.98 12.10
C GLU A 99 -28.88 26.59 11.58
N SER A 100 -27.69 26.41 10.97
CA SER A 100 -27.31 25.14 10.36
C SER A 100 -26.59 24.21 11.32
N MET A 101 -26.97 22.93 11.35
CA MET A 101 -26.21 21.89 12.02
C MET A 101 -25.01 21.49 11.18
N VAL A 102 -23.84 21.44 11.81
CA VAL A 102 -22.57 21.08 11.18
C VAL A 102 -21.98 19.86 11.86
N LEU A 103 -21.54 18.89 11.08
CA LEU A 103 -20.68 17.79 11.52
C LEU A 103 -19.23 18.16 11.21
N GLU A 104 -18.40 18.31 12.22
CA GLU A 104 -16.94 18.33 12.10
C GLU A 104 -16.42 16.91 12.30
N GLN A 105 -15.68 16.40 11.32
CA GLN A 105 -15.11 15.06 11.38
C GLN A 105 -13.62 15.12 11.06
N THR A 106 -12.80 14.53 11.93
CA THR A 106 -11.36 14.42 11.73
C THR A 106 -11.00 12.97 11.44
N VAL A 107 -10.28 12.77 10.36
CA VAL A 107 -9.74 11.46 9.97
C VAL A 107 -8.22 11.48 10.02
N LYS A 108 -7.61 10.30 10.22
CA LYS A 108 -6.16 10.14 10.18
C LYS A 108 -5.73 8.92 9.37
N ALA A 109 -4.52 8.99 8.83
CA ALA A 109 -3.78 7.85 8.29
C ALA A 109 -2.35 7.86 8.82
N LYS A 110 -1.84 6.68 9.16
CA LYS A 110 -0.45 6.48 9.53
C LYS A 110 0.33 6.07 8.29
N VAL A 111 1.35 6.83 7.94
CA VAL A 111 2.20 6.63 6.78
C VAL A 111 3.59 6.19 7.24
N ASP A 112 3.88 4.91 7.10
CA ASP A 112 5.23 4.37 7.20
C ASP A 112 5.81 4.30 5.78
N LEU A 113 6.74 5.19 5.47
CA LEU A 113 7.32 5.30 4.12
C LEU A 113 8.03 4.01 3.68
N ALA A 114 8.63 3.27 4.61
CA ALA A 114 9.30 2.01 4.28
C ALA A 114 8.28 0.92 3.92
N ASP A 115 7.20 0.78 4.71
CA ASP A 115 6.11 -0.16 4.42
C ASP A 115 5.35 0.23 3.15
N VAL A 116 5.05 1.53 2.96
CA VAL A 116 4.41 2.05 1.74
C VAL A 116 5.26 1.77 0.51
N LYS A 117 6.55 2.12 0.53
CA LYS A 117 7.48 1.84 -0.58
C LYS A 117 7.49 0.36 -0.97
N LYS A 118 7.50 -0.51 0.03
CA LYS A 118 7.48 -1.95 -0.17
C LYS A 118 6.16 -2.44 -0.81
N ARG A 119 5.02 -1.94 -0.35
CA ARG A 119 3.71 -2.29 -0.91
C ARG A 119 3.53 -1.74 -2.32
N LEU A 120 3.95 -0.50 -2.57
CA LEU A 120 3.96 0.09 -3.90
C LEU A 120 4.79 -0.74 -4.87
N ALA A 121 6.02 -1.13 -4.48
CA ALA A 121 6.86 -2.00 -5.29
C ALA A 121 6.21 -3.35 -5.60
N ALA A 122 5.41 -3.90 -4.67
CA ALA A 122 4.67 -5.15 -4.88
C ALA A 122 3.53 -4.98 -5.90
N ILE A 123 2.81 -3.86 -5.85
CA ILE A 123 1.73 -3.56 -6.81
C ILE A 123 2.33 -3.35 -8.20
N ILE A 124 3.37 -2.53 -8.32
CA ILE A 124 4.01 -2.18 -9.60
C ILE A 124 4.67 -3.38 -10.25
N GLY A 125 5.26 -4.27 -9.43
CA GLY A 125 5.94 -5.48 -9.90
C GLY A 125 5.01 -6.53 -10.49
N ASP A 126 3.69 -6.44 -10.25
CA ASP A 126 2.69 -7.37 -10.80
C ASP A 126 1.63 -6.59 -11.59
N LYS A 127 1.75 -6.64 -12.93
CA LYS A 127 0.82 -5.96 -13.85
C LYS A 127 -0.64 -6.38 -13.67
N SER A 128 -0.91 -7.60 -13.21
CA SER A 128 -2.28 -8.10 -12.97
C SER A 128 -2.86 -7.43 -11.73
N VAL A 129 -2.06 -7.35 -10.66
CA VAL A 129 -2.44 -6.68 -9.41
C VAL A 129 -2.61 -5.18 -9.64
N SER A 130 -1.66 -4.54 -10.34
CA SER A 130 -1.71 -3.11 -10.68
C SER A 130 -3.04 -2.77 -11.39
N ARG A 131 -3.37 -3.48 -12.46
CA ARG A 131 -4.63 -3.29 -13.20
C ARG A 131 -5.89 -3.48 -12.33
N LYS A 132 -5.88 -4.48 -11.45
CA LYS A 132 -7.02 -4.72 -10.54
C LYS A 132 -7.18 -3.58 -9.54
N VAL A 133 -6.09 -3.11 -8.93
CA VAL A 133 -6.11 -2.01 -7.97
C VAL A 133 -6.53 -0.71 -8.65
N GLU A 134 -6.01 -0.40 -9.83
CA GLU A 134 -6.39 0.76 -10.63
C GLU A 134 -7.87 0.72 -11.03
N GLY A 135 -8.35 -0.42 -11.54
CA GLY A 135 -9.74 -0.59 -11.92
C GLY A 135 -10.71 -0.42 -10.74
N GLN A 136 -10.38 -0.98 -9.58
CA GLN A 136 -11.19 -0.81 -8.37
C GLN A 136 -11.16 0.62 -7.85
N GLN A 137 -10.00 1.26 -7.85
CA GLN A 137 -9.90 2.65 -7.41
C GLN A 137 -10.68 3.59 -8.32
N LYS A 138 -10.65 3.36 -9.64
CA LYS A 138 -11.47 4.11 -10.58
C LYS A 138 -12.95 3.97 -10.26
N GLN A 139 -13.43 2.74 -10.04
CA GLN A 139 -14.84 2.51 -9.67
C GLN A 139 -15.21 3.23 -8.36
N ILE A 140 -14.34 3.17 -7.34
CA ILE A 140 -14.56 3.90 -6.08
C ILE A 140 -14.65 5.41 -6.34
N THR A 141 -13.73 5.98 -7.13
CA THR A 141 -13.73 7.42 -7.46
C THR A 141 -15.00 7.85 -8.21
N ASP A 142 -15.48 7.02 -9.14
CA ASP A 142 -16.72 7.29 -9.88
C ASP A 142 -17.95 7.25 -8.95
N LEU A 143 -17.98 6.29 -8.02
CA LEU A 143 -19.04 6.21 -7.00
C LEU A 143 -18.98 7.36 -5.99
N GLU A 144 -17.78 7.80 -5.58
CA GLU A 144 -17.61 8.99 -4.72
C GLU A 144 -18.17 10.25 -5.39
N LYS A 145 -17.98 10.41 -6.71
CA LYS A 145 -18.62 11.49 -7.47
C LYS A 145 -20.14 11.38 -7.45
N ARG A 146 -20.67 10.16 -7.63
CA ARG A 146 -22.11 9.93 -7.59
C ARG A 146 -22.70 10.26 -6.22
N VAL A 147 -22.00 9.97 -5.12
CA VAL A 147 -22.42 10.38 -3.76
C VAL A 147 -22.55 11.91 -3.67
N GLU A 148 -21.60 12.66 -4.24
CA GLU A 148 -21.64 14.12 -4.22
C GLU A 148 -22.77 14.69 -5.09
N GLU A 149 -23.03 14.10 -6.25
CA GLU A 149 -24.17 14.47 -7.11
C GLU A 149 -25.51 14.23 -6.39
N LEU A 150 -25.67 13.02 -5.80
CA LEU A 150 -26.89 12.67 -5.04
C LEU A 150 -27.10 13.60 -3.85
N ARG A 151 -26.01 14.03 -3.19
CA ARG A 151 -26.08 15.02 -2.12
C ARG A 151 -26.60 16.37 -2.60
N GLN A 152 -26.12 16.84 -3.76
CA GLN A 152 -26.60 18.10 -4.33
C GLN A 152 -28.09 17.98 -4.73
N GLU A 153 -28.48 16.87 -5.35
CA GLU A 153 -29.87 16.57 -5.65
C GLU A 153 -30.76 16.54 -4.38
N LEU A 154 -30.24 15.94 -3.29
CA LEU A 154 -30.95 15.83 -2.02
C LEU A 154 -31.23 17.21 -1.39
N GLY A 155 -30.28 18.15 -1.51
CA GLY A 155 -30.42 19.52 -0.96
C GLY A 155 -31.55 20.31 -1.56
N SER A 156 -31.95 20.00 -2.82
CA SER A 156 -33.05 20.68 -3.52
C SER A 156 -34.32 19.82 -3.66
N ALA A 157 -34.32 18.59 -3.14
CA ALA A 157 -35.39 17.62 -3.37
C ALA A 157 -36.61 17.87 -2.49
N LYS A 158 -37.82 17.70 -3.07
CA LYS A 158 -39.07 17.58 -2.32
C LYS A 158 -39.08 16.25 -1.56
N THR A 159 -39.83 16.19 -0.45
CA THR A 159 -39.84 15.05 0.51
C THR A 159 -40.00 13.67 -0.13
N SER A 160 -40.88 13.54 -1.13
CA SER A 160 -41.09 12.26 -1.84
C SER A 160 -39.86 11.80 -2.60
N ARG A 161 -39.17 12.73 -3.30
CA ARG A 161 -37.94 12.46 -4.05
C ARG A 161 -36.74 12.27 -3.13
N ALA A 162 -36.67 12.98 -2.01
CA ALA A 162 -35.59 12.86 -1.03
C ALA A 162 -35.45 11.41 -0.53
N LYS A 163 -36.55 10.70 -0.31
CA LYS A 163 -36.52 9.28 0.12
C LYS A 163 -35.86 8.38 -0.93
N SER A 164 -36.13 8.56 -2.21
CA SER A 164 -35.51 7.74 -3.28
C SER A 164 -34.04 8.08 -3.47
N ILE A 165 -33.65 9.35 -3.36
CA ILE A 165 -32.25 9.79 -3.47
C ILE A 165 -31.42 9.19 -2.30
N ARG A 166 -31.93 9.22 -1.08
CA ARG A 166 -31.27 8.59 0.09
C ARG A 166 -31.06 7.10 -0.12
N LYS A 167 -32.10 6.39 -0.63
CA LYS A 167 -31.97 4.96 -0.92
C LYS A 167 -30.87 4.70 -1.93
N GLU A 168 -30.79 5.49 -2.99
CA GLU A 168 -29.73 5.38 -3.99
C GLU A 168 -28.37 5.69 -3.37
N GLN A 169 -28.25 6.77 -2.57
CA GLN A 169 -27.02 7.14 -1.89
C GLN A 169 -26.50 6.02 -0.98
N ASN A 170 -27.36 5.38 -0.21
CA ASN A 170 -26.98 4.26 0.64
C ASN A 170 -26.44 3.07 -0.18
N VAL A 171 -27.11 2.72 -1.30
CA VAL A 171 -26.61 1.67 -2.20
C VAL A 171 -25.21 2.01 -2.75
N VAL A 172 -24.98 3.27 -3.12
CA VAL A 172 -23.68 3.72 -3.60
C VAL A 172 -22.61 3.65 -2.50
N LEU A 173 -22.93 4.07 -1.29
CA LEU A 173 -22.01 3.99 -0.13
C LEU A 173 -21.67 2.54 0.24
N GLU A 174 -22.66 1.64 0.27
CA GLU A 174 -22.43 0.20 0.46
C GLU A 174 -21.47 -0.36 -0.61
N ARG A 175 -21.66 0.04 -1.86
CA ARG A 175 -20.80 -0.41 -2.95
C ARG A 175 -19.35 0.08 -2.82
N ILE A 176 -19.15 1.32 -2.35
CA ILE A 176 -17.81 1.86 -2.03
C ILE A 176 -17.15 1.02 -0.92
N ASP A 177 -17.90 0.65 0.10
CA ASP A 177 -17.40 -0.15 1.21
C ASP A 177 -17.00 -1.57 0.74
N GLU A 178 -17.84 -2.23 -0.05
CA GLU A 178 -17.52 -3.54 -0.65
C GLU A 178 -16.24 -3.50 -1.48
N LEU A 179 -16.11 -2.54 -2.40
CA LEU A 179 -14.92 -2.39 -3.23
C LEU A 179 -13.67 -2.09 -2.39
N SER A 180 -13.82 -1.31 -1.32
CA SER A 180 -12.74 -1.02 -0.38
C SER A 180 -12.29 -2.28 0.37
N LYS A 181 -13.23 -3.14 0.82
CA LYS A 181 -12.94 -4.43 1.45
C LYS A 181 -12.21 -5.38 0.49
N VAL A 182 -12.67 -5.47 -0.77
CA VAL A 182 -11.99 -6.29 -1.79
C VAL A 182 -10.57 -5.79 -2.04
N LYS A 183 -10.37 -4.49 -2.11
CA LYS A 183 -9.05 -3.87 -2.27
C LYS A 183 -8.11 -4.23 -1.10
N ILE A 184 -8.59 -4.11 0.13
CA ILE A 184 -7.85 -4.51 1.33
C ILE A 184 -7.50 -6.00 1.28
N ALA A 185 -8.44 -6.86 0.89
CA ALA A 185 -8.21 -8.30 0.76
C ALA A 185 -7.13 -8.64 -0.28
N ILE A 186 -7.09 -7.93 -1.42
CA ILE A 186 -6.02 -8.06 -2.42
C ILE A 186 -4.66 -7.72 -1.79
N MET A 187 -4.59 -6.60 -1.05
CA MET A 187 -3.35 -6.16 -0.40
C MET A 187 -2.89 -7.14 0.69
N GLN A 188 -3.82 -7.71 1.44
CA GLN A 188 -3.50 -8.76 2.43
C GLN A 188 -3.01 -10.05 1.76
N LYS A 189 -3.62 -10.46 0.63
CA LYS A 189 -3.13 -11.61 -0.15
C LYS A 189 -1.71 -11.40 -0.64
N ILE A 190 -1.36 -10.21 -1.14
CA ILE A 190 0.02 -9.86 -1.55
C ILE A 190 0.98 -9.95 -0.36
N LYS A 191 0.59 -9.41 0.80
CA LYS A 191 1.40 -9.48 2.03
C LYS A 191 1.59 -10.93 2.48
N ASN A 192 0.53 -11.72 2.46
CA ASN A 192 0.53 -13.10 2.92
C ASN A 192 1.19 -14.05 1.91
N ALA A 193 1.08 -13.80 0.61
CA ALA A 193 1.76 -14.59 -0.42
C ALA A 193 3.27 -14.56 -0.24
N SER A 194 3.85 -13.38 0.04
CA SER A 194 5.28 -13.29 0.32
C SER A 194 5.70 -14.05 1.58
N ASN A 195 4.85 -14.11 2.62
CA ASN A 195 5.15 -14.83 3.84
C ASN A 195 4.92 -16.35 3.67
N ARG A 196 3.83 -16.75 2.99
CA ARG A 196 3.53 -18.15 2.67
C ARG A 196 4.56 -18.76 1.73
N ALA A 197 4.95 -18.03 0.69
CA ALA A 197 5.95 -18.48 -0.26
C ALA A 197 7.29 -18.80 0.44
N GLN A 198 7.67 -18.01 1.43
CA GLN A 198 8.86 -18.26 2.23
C GLN A 198 8.78 -19.57 3.02
N GLN A 199 7.58 -19.98 3.43
CA GLN A 199 7.33 -21.20 4.20
C GLN A 199 7.09 -22.44 3.33
N LEU A 200 6.55 -22.23 2.11
CA LEU A 200 6.11 -23.33 1.24
C LEU A 200 7.09 -23.66 0.13
N VAL A 201 8.04 -22.77 -0.18
CA VAL A 201 9.05 -23.04 -1.20
C VAL A 201 10.15 -23.95 -0.63
N GLU A 202 10.23 -25.13 -1.18
CA GLU A 202 11.18 -26.17 -0.76
C GLU A 202 12.28 -26.40 -1.81
N ARG A 203 13.38 -27.01 -1.38
CA ARG A 203 14.46 -27.43 -2.28
C ARG A 203 13.94 -28.50 -3.25
N GLY A 204 14.40 -28.43 -4.51
CA GLY A 204 14.00 -29.37 -5.54
C GLY A 204 12.78 -28.94 -6.36
N MET A 205 12.01 -27.95 -5.90
CA MET A 205 10.89 -27.41 -6.67
C MET A 205 11.36 -26.75 -7.97
N THR A 206 10.59 -26.91 -9.03
CA THR A 206 10.79 -26.21 -10.29
C THR A 206 10.37 -24.77 -10.23
N PRO A 207 10.83 -23.88 -11.14
CA PRO A 207 10.38 -22.49 -11.21
C PRO A 207 8.86 -22.34 -11.35
N ASP A 208 8.20 -23.24 -12.06
CA ASP A 208 6.75 -23.20 -12.26
C ASP A 208 5.99 -23.56 -10.99
N GLU A 209 6.46 -24.55 -10.23
CA GLU A 209 5.90 -24.89 -8.92
C GLU A 209 6.06 -23.72 -7.93
N VAL A 210 7.22 -23.08 -7.93
CA VAL A 210 7.46 -21.90 -7.10
C VAL A 210 6.54 -20.74 -7.49
N VAL A 211 6.35 -20.50 -8.80
CA VAL A 211 5.43 -19.47 -9.29
C VAL A 211 3.97 -19.81 -8.94
N LYS A 212 3.58 -21.07 -9.01
CA LYS A 212 2.23 -21.52 -8.61
C LYS A 212 1.95 -21.31 -7.12
N LEU A 213 2.94 -21.51 -6.26
CA LEU A 213 2.83 -21.34 -4.81
C LEU A 213 3.02 -19.89 -4.35
N ALA A 214 4.04 -19.22 -4.88
CA ALA A 214 4.49 -17.90 -4.46
C ALA A 214 3.94 -16.75 -5.31
N GLY A 215 3.30 -17.07 -6.43
CA GLY A 215 2.93 -16.10 -7.44
C GLY A 215 4.13 -15.70 -8.34
N ALA A 216 3.91 -14.74 -9.23
CA ALA A 216 4.96 -14.23 -10.10
C ALA A 216 6.06 -13.51 -9.31
N PRO A 217 7.35 -13.78 -9.57
CA PRO A 217 8.44 -13.05 -8.91
C PRO A 217 8.48 -11.59 -9.38
N ARG A 218 8.95 -10.70 -8.51
CA ARG A 218 9.13 -9.27 -8.82
C ARG A 218 10.19 -9.04 -9.91
N SER A 219 11.25 -9.82 -9.87
CA SER A 219 12.30 -9.81 -10.88
C SER A 219 12.88 -11.21 -11.03
N LYS A 220 13.35 -11.49 -12.25
CA LYS A 220 14.09 -12.70 -12.59
C LYS A 220 15.48 -12.25 -13.03
N THR A 221 16.50 -12.84 -12.48
CA THR A 221 17.89 -12.58 -12.85
C THR A 221 18.53 -13.89 -13.23
N LYS A 222 19.13 -13.95 -14.41
CA LYS A 222 19.86 -15.11 -14.90
C LYS A 222 21.36 -14.85 -14.78
N TYR A 223 22.03 -15.73 -14.09
CA TYR A 223 23.48 -15.76 -13.98
C TYR A 223 24.04 -16.97 -14.75
N ALA A 224 25.34 -17.04 -14.90
CA ALA A 224 25.98 -18.13 -15.65
C ALA A 224 25.58 -19.54 -15.15
N PHE A 225 25.40 -19.70 -13.84
CA PHE A 225 25.20 -21.01 -13.21
C PHE A 225 23.89 -21.13 -12.43
N TYR A 226 23.12 -20.06 -12.29
CA TYR A 226 21.85 -20.10 -11.58
C TYR A 226 20.89 -19.01 -12.05
N THR A 227 19.60 -19.23 -11.76
CA THR A 227 18.56 -18.23 -11.96
C THR A 227 18.03 -17.80 -10.60
N GLY A 228 17.85 -16.49 -10.38
CA GLY A 228 17.32 -15.93 -9.16
C GLY A 228 15.92 -15.33 -9.38
N TYR A 229 14.96 -15.70 -8.55
CA TYR A 229 13.63 -15.09 -8.51
C TYR A 229 13.49 -14.25 -7.22
N SER A 230 13.27 -12.95 -7.39
CA SER A 230 13.04 -12.05 -6.26
C SER A 230 11.56 -11.98 -5.90
N TYR A 231 11.27 -12.17 -4.63
CA TYR A 231 9.93 -11.95 -4.03
C TYR A 231 9.94 -10.75 -3.07
N GLY A 232 10.98 -9.95 -3.13
CA GLY A 232 11.15 -8.71 -2.35
C GLY A 232 11.68 -8.93 -0.94
N LYS A 233 11.14 -9.87 -0.17
CA LYS A 233 11.65 -10.25 1.16
C LYS A 233 12.67 -11.36 1.10
N PHE A 234 12.66 -12.15 0.06
CA PHE A 234 13.54 -13.28 -0.14
C PHE A 234 13.80 -13.49 -1.62
N TRP A 235 14.88 -14.18 -1.91
CA TRP A 235 15.22 -14.66 -3.23
C TRP A 235 15.14 -16.19 -3.24
N VAL A 236 14.65 -16.73 -4.35
CA VAL A 236 14.72 -18.17 -4.65
C VAL A 236 15.80 -18.37 -5.69
N GLN A 237 16.82 -19.11 -5.35
CA GLN A 237 17.90 -19.46 -6.26
C GLN A 237 17.63 -20.84 -6.86
N PHE A 238 17.62 -20.91 -8.19
CA PHE A 238 17.48 -22.14 -8.96
C PHE A 238 18.83 -22.52 -9.57
N GLU A 239 19.19 -23.76 -9.42
CA GLU A 239 20.38 -24.37 -10.01
C GLU A 239 19.95 -25.66 -10.68
N ASN A 240 20.34 -25.90 -11.93
CA ASN A 240 19.90 -27.04 -12.74
C ASN A 240 18.36 -27.16 -12.85
N GLY A 241 17.65 -26.01 -12.93
CA GLY A 241 16.21 -25.97 -13.09
C GLY A 241 15.39 -26.24 -11.85
N VAL A 242 15.99 -26.39 -10.67
CA VAL A 242 15.29 -26.59 -9.40
C VAL A 242 15.77 -25.66 -8.29
N VAL A 243 14.90 -25.41 -7.29
CA VAL A 243 15.23 -24.60 -6.12
C VAL A 243 16.41 -25.21 -5.39
N ARG A 244 17.48 -24.46 -5.30
CA ARG A 244 18.65 -24.76 -4.51
C ARG A 244 18.51 -24.26 -3.07
N CYS A 245 18.05 -23.01 -2.93
CA CYS A 245 17.87 -22.38 -1.62
C CYS A 245 17.00 -21.11 -1.70
N LEU A 246 16.53 -20.69 -0.52
CA LEU A 246 15.96 -19.38 -0.27
C LEU A 246 16.98 -18.51 0.46
N ILE A 247 17.18 -17.29 -0.03
CA ILE A 247 18.03 -16.28 0.59
C ILE A 247 17.11 -15.25 1.25
N LEU A 248 17.09 -15.24 2.56
CA LEU A 248 16.37 -14.29 3.41
C LEU A 248 17.32 -13.16 3.76
N ASN A 249 17.11 -11.98 3.23
CA ASN A 249 18.03 -10.86 3.35
C ASN A 249 19.48 -11.29 3.09
N PHE A 250 20.27 -10.51 2.44
CA PHE A 250 21.65 -10.86 2.01
C PHE A 250 22.60 -11.39 3.13
N GLU A 251 22.12 -11.48 4.36
CA GLU A 251 22.86 -11.97 5.53
C GLU A 251 22.74 -13.48 5.80
N ASN A 252 21.84 -14.20 5.12
CA ASN A 252 21.63 -15.62 5.41
C ASN A 252 22.65 -16.50 4.70
N LYS A 253 23.65 -16.93 5.47
CA LYS A 253 24.75 -17.82 5.06
C LYS A 253 24.31 -19.25 4.68
N SER A 254 23.02 -19.57 4.70
CA SER A 254 22.52 -20.93 4.44
C SER A 254 22.66 -21.39 2.99
N CYS A 255 22.81 -20.44 2.08
CA CYS A 255 23.07 -20.68 0.68
C CYS A 255 24.55 -20.37 0.41
N LYS A 256 25.40 -21.36 0.48
CA LYS A 256 26.78 -21.19 0.02
C LYS A 256 26.76 -20.76 -1.45
N SER A 257 27.40 -19.66 -1.78
CA SER A 257 27.53 -19.22 -3.16
C SER A 257 28.21 -20.32 -3.98
N TYR A 258 27.96 -20.35 -5.29
CA TYR A 258 28.66 -21.26 -6.20
C TYR A 258 30.19 -21.15 -6.02
N GLU A 259 30.69 -19.93 -5.84
CA GLU A 259 32.10 -19.65 -5.64
C GLU A 259 32.66 -20.25 -4.34
N GLN A 260 31.90 -20.23 -3.25
CA GLN A 260 32.30 -20.89 -1.99
C GLN A 260 32.32 -22.42 -2.14
N ARG A 261 31.35 -23.00 -2.83
CA ARG A 261 31.31 -24.45 -3.12
C ARG A 261 32.41 -24.87 -4.05
N TYR A 262 32.72 -24.06 -5.08
CA TYR A 262 33.81 -24.29 -5.99
C TYR A 262 35.17 -24.31 -5.28
N ARG A 263 35.41 -23.33 -4.41
CA ARG A 263 36.64 -23.28 -3.58
C ARG A 263 36.73 -24.44 -2.60
N GLU A 264 35.62 -24.85 -1.99
CA GLU A 264 35.59 -26.01 -1.08
C GLU A 264 35.82 -27.35 -1.82
N ASN A 265 35.43 -27.45 -3.10
CA ASN A 265 35.67 -28.64 -3.92
C ASN A 265 37.08 -28.66 -4.51
N LEU A 266 37.73 -27.51 -4.70
CA LEU A 266 39.13 -27.45 -5.10
C LEU A 266 40.11 -27.70 -3.92
N ALA A 267 39.62 -27.55 -2.70
CA ALA A 267 40.39 -27.79 -1.48
C ALA A 267 40.30 -29.25 -0.96
N LYS A 268 39.51 -30.11 -1.63
CA LYS A 268 39.42 -31.57 -1.41
C LYS A 268 40.25 -32.32 -2.49
#